data_3c716a0fa697e8bb6ca30f80a0b3f9d8
#
_entry.id   3c716a0fa697e8bb6ca30f80a0b3f9d8
#
_cell.length_a   1.000
_cell.length_b   1.000
_cell.length_c   1.000
_cell.angle_alpha   90.00
_cell.angle_beta   90.00
_cell.angle_gamma   90.00
#
_symmetry.space_group_name_H-M   'P 1'
#
loop_
_entity.id
_entity.type
_entity.pdbx_description
1 polymer ?
#
loop_
_entity_poly.entity_id
_entity_poly.type
_entity_poly.pdbx_seq_one_letter_code
_entity_poly.pdbx_strand_id
1 'polypeptide(L)' 'KDTEHYGDRTTEELLSYLPISDGAYTEGILATLDARYREDKAAFEEALRAADSTAQSLWAQHLAAQ' A
#
# COMPACT_ATOMS: atom_id res chain seq x y z
N LYS A 1 11.44 -7.33 -13.78
CA LYS A 1 12.10 -7.72 -12.57
C LYS A 1 12.18 -6.60 -11.55
N ASP A 2 12.13 -5.40 -12.03
CA ASP A 2 12.14 -4.26 -11.13
C ASP A 2 10.85 -4.15 -10.36
N THR A 3 9.81 -4.72 -10.89
CA THR A 3 8.52 -4.67 -10.23
C THR A 3 8.50 -5.48 -8.95
N GLU A 4 9.53 -6.30 -8.76
CA GLU A 4 9.60 -7.11 -7.56
C GLU A 4 10.25 -6.40 -6.40
N HIS A 5 10.68 -5.16 -6.61
CA HIS A 5 11.42 -4.45 -5.59
C HIS A 5 10.58 -3.49 -4.79
N TYR A 6 9.29 -3.79 -4.66
CA TYR A 6 8.43 -2.98 -3.81
C TYR A 6 8.90 -3.00 -2.36
N GLY A 7 9.57 -4.06 -1.96
CA GLY A 7 10.07 -4.16 -0.61
C GLY A 7 11.11 -3.11 -0.25
N ASP A 8 11.74 -2.51 -1.26
CA ASP A 8 12.73 -1.45 -1.05
C ASP A 8 12.10 -0.08 -0.88
N ARG A 9 10.80 0.04 -1.10
CA ARG A 9 10.13 1.33 -1.02
C ARG A 9 9.55 1.54 0.36
N THR A 10 9.44 2.80 0.76
CA THR A 10 8.80 3.08 2.04
C THR A 10 7.30 2.88 1.91
N THR A 11 6.65 2.73 3.05
CA THR A 11 5.21 2.58 3.07
C THR A 11 4.53 3.81 2.46
N GLU A 12 5.03 4.99 2.76
CA GLU A 12 4.50 6.22 2.20
C GLU A 12 4.60 6.24 0.69
N GLU A 13 5.72 5.78 0.15
CA GLU A 13 5.89 5.72 -1.29
C GLU A 13 4.89 4.77 -1.92
N LEU A 14 4.73 3.60 -1.33
CA LEU A 14 3.80 2.63 -1.86
C LEU A 14 2.38 3.16 -1.85
N LEU A 15 2.01 3.84 -0.79
CA LEU A 15 0.68 4.43 -0.71
C LEU A 15 0.49 5.52 -1.75
N SER A 16 1.55 6.27 -2.07
CA SER A 16 1.44 7.31 -3.08
C SER A 16 1.30 6.74 -4.49
N TYR A 17 1.81 5.54 -4.72
CA TYR A 17 1.68 4.89 -6.02
C TYR A 17 0.31 4.25 -6.21
N LEU A 18 -0.35 3.91 -5.13
CA LEU A 18 -1.58 3.13 -5.20
C LEU A 18 -2.65 3.78 -6.08
N PRO A 19 -2.94 5.09 -5.95
CA PRO A 19 -3.99 5.69 -6.77
C PRO A 19 -3.67 5.76 -8.26
N ILE A 20 -2.39 5.72 -8.62
CA ILE A 20 -1.98 5.83 -10.01
C ILE A 20 -1.60 4.49 -10.62
N SER A 21 -1.65 3.43 -9.84
CA SER A 21 -1.33 2.09 -10.34
C SER A 21 -2.60 1.41 -10.84
N ASP A 22 -2.41 0.36 -11.63
CA ASP A 22 -3.55 -0.44 -12.08
C ASP A 22 -3.08 -1.86 -12.35
N GLY A 23 -4.04 -2.77 -12.44
CA GLY A 23 -3.78 -4.16 -12.79
C GLY A 23 -2.81 -4.82 -11.84
N ALA A 24 -1.82 -5.49 -12.42
CA ALA A 24 -0.87 -6.27 -11.64
C ALA A 24 -0.04 -5.39 -10.71
N TYR A 25 0.20 -4.16 -11.09
CA TYR A 25 0.97 -3.26 -10.22
C TYR A 25 0.23 -2.97 -8.94
N THR A 26 -1.08 -2.73 -9.04
CA THR A 26 -1.89 -2.52 -7.85
C THR A 26 -1.84 -3.73 -6.93
N GLU A 27 -1.92 -4.91 -7.50
CA GLU A 27 -1.89 -6.12 -6.69
C GLU A 27 -0.56 -6.28 -5.96
N GLY A 28 0.54 -6.02 -6.66
CA GLY A 28 1.85 -6.10 -6.03
C GLY A 28 2.03 -5.10 -4.91
N ILE A 29 1.55 -3.88 -5.13
CA ILE A 29 1.64 -2.83 -4.11
C ILE A 29 0.79 -3.21 -2.91
N LEU A 30 -0.42 -3.68 -3.15
CA LEU A 30 -1.31 -4.07 -2.05
C LEU A 30 -0.75 -5.24 -1.26
N ALA A 31 -0.14 -6.19 -1.94
CA ALA A 31 0.46 -7.33 -1.25
C ALA A 31 1.59 -6.88 -0.33
N THR A 32 2.43 -5.96 -0.81
CA THR A 32 3.51 -5.44 0.00
C THR A 32 2.99 -4.63 1.18
N LEU A 33 1.98 -3.80 0.92
CA LEU A 33 1.38 -3.01 1.99
C LEU A 33 0.74 -3.90 3.04
N ASP A 34 0.11 -4.99 2.60
CA ASP A 34 -0.50 -5.93 3.53
C ASP A 34 0.55 -6.54 4.46
N ALA A 35 1.71 -6.91 3.91
CA ALA A 35 2.79 -7.44 4.71
C ALA A 35 3.28 -6.41 5.73
N ARG A 36 3.42 -5.15 5.30
CA ARG A 36 3.85 -4.10 6.20
C ARG A 36 2.85 -3.85 7.31
N TYR A 37 1.56 -3.90 6.96
CA TYR A 37 0.49 -3.73 7.92
C TYR A 37 0.57 -4.80 9.01
N ARG A 38 0.87 -6.03 8.61
CA ARG A 38 0.96 -7.12 9.58
C ARG A 38 2.21 -7.05 10.43
N GLU A 39 3.30 -6.54 9.85
CA GLU A 39 4.55 -6.44 10.56
C GLU A 39 4.53 -5.37 11.64
N ASP A 40 3.99 -4.21 11.31
CA ASP A 40 3.98 -3.08 12.23
C ASP A 40 2.75 -2.23 11.94
N LYS A 41 1.66 -2.62 12.55
CA LYS A 41 0.38 -1.96 12.31
C LYS A 41 0.42 -0.48 12.67
N ALA A 42 1.06 -0.13 13.78
CA ALA A 42 1.08 1.25 14.23
C ALA A 42 1.83 2.14 13.25
N ALA A 43 2.98 1.69 12.78
CA ALA A 43 3.75 2.46 11.83
C ALA A 43 3.02 2.57 10.50
N PHE A 44 2.37 1.49 10.09
CA PHE A 44 1.61 1.51 8.85
C PHE A 44 0.45 2.51 8.93
N GLU A 45 -0.26 2.52 10.04
CA GLU A 45 -1.39 3.42 10.20
C GLU A 45 -0.96 4.87 10.22
N GLU A 46 0.21 5.15 10.77
CA GLU A 46 0.74 6.50 10.72
C GLU A 46 1.00 6.95 9.30
N ALA A 47 1.62 6.08 8.51
CA ALA A 47 1.87 6.39 7.11
C ALA A 47 0.56 6.57 6.34
N LEU A 48 -0.42 5.74 6.65
CA LEU A 48 -1.71 5.82 5.98
C LEU A 48 -2.41 7.13 6.29
N ARG A 49 -2.31 7.60 7.52
CA ARG A 49 -2.93 8.87 7.88
C ARG A 49 -2.33 10.03 7.11
N ALA A 50 -1.06 9.94 6.76
CA ALA A 50 -0.40 10.98 5.99
C ALA A 50 -0.65 10.87 4.50
N ALA A 51 -1.30 9.80 4.07
CA ALA A 51 -1.52 9.55 2.66
C ALA A 51 -2.75 10.30 2.14
N ASP A 52 -2.83 10.39 0.82
CA ASP A 52 -3.99 10.89 0.11
C ASP A 52 -5.25 10.19 0.54
N SER A 53 -6.37 10.90 0.50
CA SER A 53 -7.65 10.27 0.79
C SER A 53 -7.97 9.17 -0.23
N THR A 54 -7.52 9.31 -1.47
CA THR A 54 -7.73 8.26 -2.47
C THR A 54 -7.01 6.99 -2.08
N ALA A 55 -5.76 7.10 -1.62
CA ALA A 55 -5.02 5.94 -1.18
C ALA A 55 -5.68 5.30 0.04
N GLN A 56 -6.17 6.12 0.95
CA GLN A 56 -6.86 5.62 2.13
C GLN A 56 -8.11 4.83 1.75
N SER A 57 -8.87 5.36 0.80
CA SER A 57 -10.06 4.68 0.30
C SER A 57 -9.73 3.35 -0.33
N LEU A 58 -8.70 3.33 -1.17
CA LEU A 58 -8.31 2.11 -1.86
C LEU A 58 -7.85 1.05 -0.87
N TRP A 59 -7.11 1.45 0.15
CA TRP A 59 -6.68 0.51 1.17
C TRP A 59 -7.87 -0.03 1.95
N ALA A 60 -8.82 0.83 2.29
CA ALA A 60 -10.01 0.40 3.01
C ALA A 60 -10.81 -0.61 2.19
N GLN A 61 -10.91 -0.38 0.89
CA GLN A 61 -11.59 -1.33 0.02
C GLN A 61 -10.88 -2.68 -0.01
N HIS A 62 -9.56 -2.65 -0.03
CA HIS A 62 -8.77 -3.87 0.00
C HIS A 62 -9.04 -4.67 1.27
N LEU A 63 -9.07 -4.00 2.41
CA LEU A 63 -9.35 -4.68 3.67
C LEU A 63 -10.76 -5.24 3.69
N ALA A 64 -11.71 -4.50 3.17
CA ALA A 64 -13.11 -4.95 3.17
C ALA A 64 -13.32 -6.17 2.28
N ALA A 65 -12.47 -6.35 1.29
CA ALA A 65 -12.60 -7.46 0.36
C ALA A 65 -11.99 -8.76 0.88
N GLN A 66 -11.31 -8.71 2.00
CA GLN A 66 -10.66 -9.93 2.53
C GLN A 66 -11.54 -10.76 3.47
#